data_b830641828cffefc62a3b8b38218c0be
#
_entry.id   b830641828cffefc62a3b8b38218c0be
#
_cell.length_a   1.000
_cell.length_b   1.000
_cell.length_c   1.000
_cell.angle_alpha   90.00
_cell.angle_beta   90.00
_cell.angle_gamma   90.00
#
_symmetry.space_group_name_H-M   'P 1'
#
loop_
_entity.id
_entity.type
_entity.pdbx_description
1 polymer ?
#
loop_
_entity_poly.entity_id
_entity_poly.type
_entity_poly.pdbx_seq_one_letter_code
_entity_poly.pdbx_strand_id
1 'polypeptide(L)'
;MLQFYDPYVTFVMQVDGETSGTYNANVTLIDPDANKKGSIYFSNMYYQGYSKAFVGDNTLYSGDLHDFFSDSNVGKKYVIKVDIGKA
;
A
#
# COMPACT_ATOMS: atom_id res chain seq x y z
N MET A 1 -0.73 6.69 3.75
CA MET A 1 -1.19 5.75 4.79
C MET A 1 -1.61 4.45 4.16
N LEU A 2 -1.24 3.36 4.75
CA LEU A 2 -1.57 2.03 4.28
C LEU A 2 -2.48 1.36 5.31
N GLN A 3 -3.65 0.88 4.87
CA GLN A 3 -4.65 0.25 5.74
C GLN A 3 -4.96 -1.16 5.24
N PHE A 4 -5.13 -2.07 6.18
CA PHE A 4 -5.37 -3.48 5.87
C PHE A 4 -6.69 -3.95 6.45
N TYR A 5 -7.52 -4.52 5.57
CA TYR A 5 -8.73 -5.24 5.92
C TYR A 5 -8.70 -6.55 5.14
N ASP A 6 -8.23 -7.61 5.75
CA ASP A 6 -8.07 -8.90 5.06
C ASP A 6 -9.35 -9.29 4.32
N PRO A 7 -9.33 -9.51 2.98
CA PRO A 7 -8.15 -9.56 2.12
C PRO A 7 -7.78 -8.23 1.43
N TYR A 8 -8.37 -7.12 1.81
CA TYR A 8 -8.19 -5.83 1.14
C TYR A 8 -7.10 -5.00 1.78
N VAL A 9 -6.42 -4.23 0.96
CA VAL A 9 -5.47 -3.22 1.37
C VAL A 9 -5.78 -1.92 0.65
N THR A 10 -5.76 -0.81 1.39
CA THR A 10 -6.00 0.53 0.85
C THR A 10 -4.77 1.39 1.07
N PHE A 11 -4.34 2.09 0.03
CA PHE A 11 -3.27 3.07 0.10
C PHE A 11 -3.85 4.46 -0.10
N VAL A 12 -3.58 5.36 0.86
CA VAL A 12 -4.08 6.73 0.86
C VAL A 12 -2.89 7.68 0.90
N MET A 13 -2.83 8.63 -0.05
CA MET A 13 -1.77 9.62 -0.09
C MET A 13 -2.33 11.01 -0.42
N GLN A 14 -1.62 12.03 0.02
CA GLN A 14 -1.86 13.41 -0.39
C GLN A 14 -0.67 13.89 -1.20
N VAL A 15 -0.95 14.59 -2.30
CA VAL A 15 0.06 15.26 -3.10
C VAL A 15 -0.24 16.75 -3.00
N ASP A 16 0.68 17.49 -2.45
CA ASP A 16 0.47 18.91 -2.10
C ASP A 16 0.08 19.72 -3.34
N GLY A 17 -1.09 20.35 -3.27
CA GLY A 17 -1.65 21.17 -4.34
C GLY A 17 -2.17 20.39 -5.55
N GLU A 18 -1.98 19.09 -5.65
CA GLU A 18 -2.41 18.31 -6.80
C GLU A 18 -3.84 17.80 -6.63
N THR A 19 -4.68 18.01 -7.63
CA THR A 19 -6.08 17.53 -7.64
C THR A 19 -6.47 16.89 -8.97
N SER A 20 -5.54 16.79 -9.92
CA SER A 20 -5.83 16.27 -11.25
C SER A 20 -4.87 15.14 -11.61
N GLY A 21 -5.26 14.38 -12.64
CA GLY A 21 -4.46 13.24 -13.09
C GLY A 21 -4.62 12.02 -12.22
N THR A 22 -3.82 11.01 -12.50
CA THR A 22 -3.79 9.76 -11.76
C THR A 22 -2.38 9.37 -11.40
N TYR A 23 -2.25 8.56 -10.36
CA TYR A 23 -0.97 8.06 -9.88
C TYR A 23 -0.99 6.54 -9.77
N ASN A 24 0.19 5.95 -9.93
CA ASN A 24 0.42 4.55 -9.62
C ASN A 24 1.38 4.47 -8.45
N ALA A 25 1.20 3.48 -7.59
CA ALA A 25 2.11 3.24 -6.48
C ALA A 25 2.44 1.76 -6.37
N ASN A 26 3.71 1.46 -6.16
CA ASN A 26 4.16 0.12 -5.82
C ASN A 26 4.65 0.15 -4.38
N VAL A 27 4.00 -0.60 -3.50
CA VAL A 27 4.34 -0.66 -2.07
C VAL A 27 5.00 -2.01 -1.81
N THR A 28 6.26 -1.98 -1.38
CA THR A 28 7.02 -3.17 -1.06
C THR A 28 7.16 -3.29 0.45
N LEU A 29 6.80 -4.43 0.98
CA LEU A 29 6.95 -4.78 2.39
C LEU A 29 8.13 -5.73 2.53
N ILE A 30 9.05 -5.41 3.42
CA ILE A 30 10.27 -6.17 3.63
C ILE A 30 10.35 -6.58 5.10
N ASP A 31 10.48 -7.88 5.34
CA ASP A 31 10.82 -8.43 6.64
C ASP A 31 12.33 -8.70 6.64
N PRO A 32 13.14 -7.85 7.27
CA PRO A 32 14.59 -8.02 7.24
C PRO A 32 15.06 -9.27 7.99
N ASP A 33 14.34 -9.69 9.01
CA ASP A 33 14.73 -10.84 9.84
C ASP A 33 14.52 -12.16 9.09
N ALA A 34 13.40 -12.28 8.38
CA ALA A 34 13.07 -13.49 7.63
C ALA A 34 13.51 -13.43 6.17
N ASN A 35 14.12 -12.32 5.74
CA ASN A 35 14.53 -12.09 4.36
C ASN A 35 13.40 -12.31 3.36
N LYS A 36 12.20 -11.91 3.74
CA LYS A 36 11.00 -11.99 2.91
C LYS A 36 10.61 -10.60 2.43
N LYS A 37 10.08 -10.53 1.21
CA LYS A 37 9.47 -9.30 0.72
C LYS A 37 8.27 -9.62 -0.17
N GLY A 38 7.34 -8.68 -0.22
CA GLY A 38 6.19 -8.76 -1.10
C GLY A 38 5.80 -7.37 -1.57
N SER A 39 5.15 -7.28 -2.71
CA SER A 39 4.75 -6.01 -3.31
C SER A 39 3.25 -5.98 -3.56
N ILE A 40 2.67 -4.79 -3.38
CA ILE A 40 1.28 -4.51 -3.69
C ILE A 40 1.28 -3.32 -4.65
N TYR A 41 0.58 -3.47 -5.77
CA TYR A 41 0.50 -2.43 -6.79
C TYR A 41 -0.87 -1.78 -6.80
N PHE A 42 -0.88 -0.45 -6.75
CA PHE A 42 -2.08 0.37 -6.85
C PHE A 42 -2.01 1.19 -8.13
N SER A 43 -3.01 1.07 -8.99
CA SER A 43 -3.03 1.76 -10.27
C SER A 43 -4.19 2.73 -10.37
N ASN A 44 -3.98 3.78 -11.17
CA ASN A 44 -5.02 4.75 -11.51
C ASN A 44 -5.68 5.40 -10.28
N MET A 45 -4.88 5.67 -9.25
CA MET A 45 -5.38 6.42 -8.11
C MET A 45 -5.71 7.84 -8.52
N TYR A 46 -6.92 8.29 -8.27
CA TYR A 46 -7.37 9.64 -8.61
C TYR A 46 -7.78 10.41 -7.35
N TYR A 47 -7.76 11.73 -7.47
CA TYR A 47 -8.14 12.61 -6.37
C TYR A 47 -9.61 12.43 -6.01
N GLN A 48 -9.86 12.16 -4.74
CA GLN A 48 -11.21 12.00 -4.21
C GLN A 48 -11.56 13.22 -3.36
N GLY A 49 -12.37 14.10 -3.94
CA GLY A 49 -12.65 15.41 -3.37
C GLY A 49 -13.16 15.37 -1.93
N TYR A 50 -13.98 14.40 -1.60
CA TYR A 50 -14.55 14.28 -0.25
C TYR A 50 -13.52 13.85 0.80
N SER A 51 -12.49 13.13 0.41
CA SER A 51 -11.42 12.69 1.32
C SER A 51 -10.15 13.54 1.17
N LYS A 52 -10.09 14.40 0.13
CA LYS A 52 -8.94 15.24 -0.22
C LYS A 52 -7.65 14.46 -0.39
N ALA A 53 -7.74 13.27 -0.91
CA ALA A 53 -6.63 12.35 -1.07
C ALA A 53 -6.75 11.55 -2.36
N PHE A 54 -5.63 10.98 -2.79
CA PHE A 54 -5.60 9.94 -3.81
C PHE A 54 -5.68 8.59 -3.10
N VAL A 55 -6.59 7.73 -3.54
CA VAL A 55 -6.86 6.46 -2.87
C VAL A 55 -6.75 5.32 -3.86
N GLY A 56 -6.00 4.31 -3.49
CA GLY A 56 -5.90 3.06 -4.23
C GLY A 56 -6.33 1.88 -3.37
N ASP A 57 -7.05 0.94 -3.99
CA ASP A 57 -7.48 -0.28 -3.34
C ASP A 57 -6.93 -1.48 -4.09
N ASN A 58 -6.53 -2.50 -3.35
CA ASN A 58 -6.12 -3.76 -3.93
C ASN A 58 -6.48 -4.90 -2.99
N THR A 59 -6.40 -6.11 -3.50
CA THR A 59 -6.68 -7.32 -2.73
C THR A 59 -5.36 -7.98 -2.31
N LEU A 60 -5.26 -8.33 -1.04
CA LEU A 60 -4.17 -9.19 -0.58
C LEU A 60 -4.39 -10.59 -1.09
N TYR A 61 -3.35 -11.14 -1.73
CA TYR A 61 -3.37 -12.53 -2.15
C TYR A 61 -2.65 -13.39 -1.11
N SER A 62 -2.97 -14.67 -1.11
CA SER A 62 -2.29 -15.65 -0.28
C SER A 62 -0.78 -15.70 -0.58
N GLY A 63 -0.03 -16.29 0.29
CA GLY A 63 1.42 -16.39 0.18
C GLY A 63 2.13 -15.43 1.12
N ASP A 64 3.33 -15.01 0.76
CA ASP A 64 4.20 -14.24 1.65
C ASP A 64 3.57 -12.92 2.12
N LEU A 65 2.77 -12.25 1.27
CA LEU A 65 2.11 -11.01 1.64
C LEU A 65 1.10 -11.23 2.76
N HIS A 66 0.31 -12.28 2.67
CA HIS A 66 -0.68 -12.59 3.69
C HIS A 66 -0.02 -12.86 5.05
N ASP A 67 1.12 -13.53 5.05
CA ASP A 67 1.85 -13.87 6.25
C ASP A 67 2.37 -12.64 7.00
N PHE A 68 2.62 -11.52 6.31
CA PHE A 68 3.04 -10.27 6.96
C PHE A 68 2.01 -9.77 7.97
N PHE A 69 0.75 -10.09 7.77
CA PHE A 69 -0.36 -9.54 8.56
C PHE A 69 -1.00 -10.56 9.50
N SER A 70 -0.33 -11.68 9.74
CA SER A 70 -0.80 -12.66 10.70
C SER A 70 -0.58 -12.17 12.13
N ASP A 71 -1.38 -12.68 13.07
CA ASP A 71 -1.30 -12.29 14.49
C ASP A 71 0.09 -12.57 15.08
N SER A 72 0.78 -13.59 14.59
CA SER A 72 2.13 -13.92 15.06
C SER A 72 3.16 -12.84 14.74
N ASN A 73 2.84 -11.91 13.84
CA ASN A 73 3.73 -10.83 13.44
C ASN A 73 3.40 -9.50 14.10
N VAL A 74 2.44 -9.46 15.02
CA VAL A 74 2.09 -8.23 15.74
C VAL A 74 3.30 -7.75 16.56
N GLY A 75 3.64 -6.47 16.39
CA GLY A 75 4.80 -5.86 17.05
C GLY A 75 6.11 -6.02 16.29
N LYS A 76 6.14 -6.78 15.21
CA LYS A 76 7.31 -6.93 14.37
C LYS A 76 7.55 -5.66 13.54
N LYS A 77 8.80 -5.32 13.32
CA LYS A 77 9.16 -4.16 12.50
C LYS A 77 9.42 -4.58 11.08
N TYR A 78 8.81 -3.88 10.14
CA TYR A 78 9.00 -4.08 8.71
C TYR A 78 9.54 -2.82 8.07
N VAL A 79 10.24 -2.99 6.95
CA VAL A 79 10.62 -1.88 6.07
C VAL A 79 9.53 -1.77 4.99
N ILE A 80 9.00 -0.56 4.81
CA ILE A 80 8.02 -0.27 3.77
C ILE A 80 8.66 0.68 2.78
N LYS A 81 8.73 0.25 1.52
CA LYS A 81 9.22 1.07 0.42
C LYS A 81 8.05 1.41 -0.49
N VAL A 82 7.91 2.69 -0.78
CA VAL A 82 6.82 3.18 -1.65
C VAL A 82 7.42 3.88 -2.85
N ASP A 83 7.07 3.39 -4.05
CA ASP A 83 7.45 4.01 -5.32
C ASP A 83 6.20 4.55 -5.98
N ILE A 84 6.13 5.88 -6.16
CA ILE A 84 4.95 6.57 -6.70
C ILE A 84 5.35 7.28 -7.97
N GLY A 85 4.48 7.20 -9.00
CA GLY A 85 4.65 7.93 -10.23
C GLY A 85 3.31 8.33 -10.83
N LYS A 86 3.31 9.37 -11.64
CA LYS A 86 2.13 9.73 -12.42
C LYS A 86 1.86 8.65 -13.47
N ALA A 87 0.58 8.30 -13.57
CA ALA A 87 0.15 7.34 -14.58
C ALA A 87 0.15 7.96 -15.98
#